data_91072744c8ffe9cb200b4d7d49ccf964
#
_entry.id   91072744c8ffe9cb200b4d7d49ccf964
#
_cell.length_a   1.000
_cell.length_b   1.000
_cell.length_c   1.000
_cell.angle_alpha   90.00
_cell.angle_beta   90.00
_cell.angle_gamma   90.00
#
_symmetry.space_group_name_H-M   'P 1'
#
loop_
_entity.id
_entity.type
_entity.pdbx_description
1 polymer ?
#
loop_
_entity_poly.entity_id
_entity_poly.type
_entity_poly.pdbx_seq_one_letter_code
_entity_poly.pdbx_strand_id
1 'polypeptide(L)'
;MSDNRRKNSKLLTAIFGTMRLRHWFLVLCAVIVFAGCASVQEYIESSGTSQGQVSILLKGRDKTSLDITFKLLSVNIVSEDGRSTEVMSTPVDINSLNLAGKQILIAEKSIHAGRYKKMQFTVKEALIKRDGKLANLALPPEGIAVDIDVTVDKNQNTSLFLDWDVDESLVDGYLFSPVFNVKSQVPELATLLIYVTNEDSDNVTVINRQLGDIVANVMVGKKPRGIAVSQGREKPRVYVVNSGSNSISVIDPTTNKLEVEIPMRFGINPEGIAIARISPERELIFVTNYGSNNVSVIDVLTNLEIEKINVGDGPVAIAVDPPIESISGTRFLSFDDLNSLRSYREKFFNVYVVNKNSKDISVIRMDIQSNRSDQVLNINVEWNPIALAVDYQRGKVYVANYNYDALSVIDILQITKGNTTASVSAITNVGTSVTGVITDTDLDRIFLLKDAPGEIMIIRPFSEVFSSFKTTMALSPVVGSITVGNSPRSLLLDPEGRKIYVVNRGSDNVYEIDKTTKRVERIIPVGKRPYGIAMFTF
;
A
#
# COMPACT_ATOMS: atom_id res chain seq x y z
N MET A 1 88.74 10.76 -18.71
CA MET A 1 87.97 10.00 -17.71
C MET A 1 87.26 10.87 -16.65
N SER A 2 86.99 12.15 -16.90
CA SER A 2 86.40 13.10 -15.95
C SER A 2 85.02 13.63 -16.32
N ASP A 3 84.48 13.27 -17.48
CA ASP A 3 83.24 13.87 -17.99
C ASP A 3 81.95 12.99 -17.83
N ASN A 4 82.15 11.74 -17.47
CA ASN A 4 81.00 10.81 -17.33
C ASN A 4 80.44 10.74 -15.90
N ARG A 5 81.10 11.31 -14.90
CA ARG A 5 80.57 11.34 -13.51
C ARG A 5 79.62 12.50 -13.22
N ARG A 6 79.71 13.62 -13.98
CA ARG A 6 78.81 14.79 -13.82
C ARG A 6 77.42 14.60 -14.48
N LYS A 7 77.28 13.76 -15.49
CA LYS A 7 75.98 13.48 -16.14
C LYS A 7 75.10 12.57 -15.29
N ASN A 8 75.68 11.61 -14.58
CA ASN A 8 74.90 10.69 -13.74
C ASN A 8 74.40 11.30 -12.42
N SER A 9 75.07 12.32 -11.88
CA SER A 9 74.58 13.02 -10.66
C SER A 9 73.40 13.95 -10.94
N LYS A 10 73.34 14.56 -12.14
CA LYS A 10 72.15 15.37 -12.53
C LYS A 10 70.93 14.54 -12.90
N LEU A 11 71.11 13.31 -13.42
CA LEU A 11 70.01 12.40 -13.73
C LEU A 11 69.37 11.81 -12.49
N LEU A 12 70.15 11.47 -11.47
CA LEU A 12 69.68 10.96 -10.20
C LEU A 12 68.92 12.02 -9.38
N THR A 13 69.37 13.29 -9.41
CA THR A 13 68.67 14.40 -8.70
C THR A 13 67.34 14.74 -9.38
N ALA A 14 67.23 14.62 -10.72
CA ALA A 14 65.97 14.83 -11.44
C ALA A 14 64.94 13.70 -11.17
N ILE A 15 65.39 12.45 -11.05
CA ILE A 15 64.52 11.29 -10.79
C ILE A 15 63.99 11.33 -9.35
N PHE A 16 64.81 11.67 -8.36
CA PHE A 16 64.37 11.77 -6.97
C PHE A 16 63.50 13.01 -6.73
N GLY A 17 63.69 14.10 -7.45
CA GLY A 17 62.85 15.29 -7.36
C GLY A 17 61.42 15.02 -7.91
N THR A 18 61.29 14.31 -9.03
CA THR A 18 60.00 13.99 -9.62
C THR A 18 59.24 12.89 -8.85
N MET A 19 59.95 11.97 -8.17
CA MET A 19 59.31 10.97 -7.30
C MET A 19 58.71 11.60 -6.04
N ARG A 20 59.42 12.57 -5.41
CA ARG A 20 58.89 13.27 -4.23
C ARG A 20 57.68 14.16 -4.59
N LEU A 21 57.67 14.86 -5.73
CA LEU A 21 56.53 15.64 -6.16
C LEU A 21 55.30 14.77 -6.49
N ARG A 22 55.50 13.60 -7.08
CA ARG A 22 54.39 12.66 -7.36
C ARG A 22 53.76 12.07 -6.09
N HIS A 23 54.57 11.78 -5.07
CA HIS A 23 54.03 11.29 -3.78
C HIS A 23 53.27 12.39 -3.03
N TRP A 24 53.76 13.62 -3.05
CA TRP A 24 53.04 14.76 -2.46
C TRP A 24 51.74 15.08 -3.21
N PHE A 25 51.73 14.96 -4.52
CA PHE A 25 50.54 15.16 -5.34
C PHE A 25 49.47 14.06 -5.09
N LEU A 26 49.91 12.81 -4.95
CA LEU A 26 49.01 11.69 -4.61
C LEU A 26 48.47 11.80 -3.17
N VAL A 27 49.28 12.24 -2.22
CA VAL A 27 48.84 12.48 -0.84
C VAL A 27 47.91 13.70 -0.78
N LEU A 28 48.19 14.76 -1.54
CA LEU A 28 47.30 15.94 -1.63
C LEU A 28 45.96 15.58 -2.30
N CYS A 29 45.99 14.80 -3.39
CA CYS A 29 44.74 14.30 -4.03
C CYS A 29 43.96 13.34 -3.10
N ALA A 30 44.62 12.48 -2.34
CA ALA A 30 43.96 11.62 -1.36
C ALA A 30 43.35 12.44 -0.21
N VAL A 31 44.04 13.45 0.29
CA VAL A 31 43.49 14.35 1.33
C VAL A 31 42.31 15.18 0.81
N ILE A 32 42.36 15.67 -0.44
CA ILE A 32 41.24 16.40 -1.05
C ILE A 32 40.06 15.47 -1.28
N VAL A 33 40.27 14.22 -1.71
CA VAL A 33 39.20 13.23 -1.88
C VAL A 33 38.60 12.85 -0.51
N PHE A 34 39.40 12.63 0.52
CA PHE A 34 38.91 12.37 1.88
C PHE A 34 38.21 13.58 2.51
N ALA A 35 38.74 14.79 2.33
CA ALA A 35 38.07 16.01 2.79
C ALA A 35 36.78 16.29 1.99
N GLY A 36 36.76 16.03 0.69
CA GLY A 36 35.55 16.10 -0.14
C GLY A 36 34.50 15.06 0.24
N CYS A 37 34.90 13.82 0.52
CA CYS A 37 34.00 12.81 1.03
C CYS A 37 33.47 13.12 2.43
N ALA A 38 34.30 13.64 3.34
CA ALA A 38 33.86 14.04 4.67
C ALA A 38 32.89 15.23 4.62
N SER A 39 33.15 16.23 3.77
CA SER A 39 32.24 17.38 3.60
C SER A 39 30.96 17.02 2.86
N VAL A 40 30.99 16.06 1.93
CA VAL A 40 29.78 15.53 1.28
C VAL A 40 28.98 14.66 2.26
N GLN A 41 29.65 13.91 3.12
CA GLN A 41 28.99 13.10 4.15
C GLN A 41 28.37 13.99 5.24
N GLU A 42 29.05 15.03 5.68
CA GLU A 42 28.53 16.05 6.59
C GLU A 42 27.40 16.88 5.95
N TYR A 43 27.47 17.17 4.64
CA TYR A 43 26.39 17.84 3.89
C TYR A 43 25.18 16.94 3.66
N ILE A 44 25.37 15.63 3.43
CA ILE A 44 24.28 14.63 3.33
C ILE A 44 23.65 14.40 4.72
N GLU A 45 24.45 14.37 5.80
CA GLU A 45 23.92 14.28 7.16
C GLU A 45 23.24 15.59 7.63
N SER A 46 23.72 16.76 7.18
CA SER A 46 23.09 18.06 7.50
C SER A 46 21.87 18.39 6.62
N SER A 47 21.71 17.77 5.45
CA SER A 47 20.52 17.91 4.58
C SER A 47 19.43 16.88 4.87
N GLY A 48 19.69 15.88 5.71
CA GLY A 48 18.67 14.97 6.20
C GLY A 48 17.72 15.76 7.12
N THR A 49 16.47 15.96 6.69
CA THR A 49 15.45 16.65 7.48
C THR A 49 15.41 16.04 8.88
N SER A 50 15.67 16.85 9.92
CA SER A 50 15.50 16.46 11.33
C SER A 50 14.00 16.38 11.68
N GLN A 51 13.19 15.86 10.76
CA GLN A 51 11.74 15.82 10.85
C GLN A 51 11.22 14.38 10.93
N GLY A 52 10.21 14.21 11.75
CA GLY A 52 9.29 13.09 11.71
C GLY A 52 7.90 13.59 11.33
N GLN A 53 6.90 12.73 11.34
CA GLN A 53 5.52 13.08 11.09
C GLN A 53 4.66 12.79 12.32
N VAL A 54 3.64 13.59 12.54
CA VAL A 54 2.59 13.34 13.55
C VAL A 54 1.25 13.22 12.84
N SER A 55 0.49 12.17 13.18
CA SER A 55 -0.91 11.99 12.79
C SER A 55 -1.77 12.00 14.05
N ILE A 56 -2.83 12.83 14.07
CA ILE A 56 -3.74 12.95 15.21
C ILE A 56 -5.13 12.45 14.78
N LEU A 57 -5.61 11.44 15.47
CA LEU A 57 -6.90 10.83 15.22
C LEU A 57 -7.81 11.07 16.42
N LEU A 58 -9.04 11.51 16.16
CA LEU A 58 -10.07 11.77 17.18
C LEU A 58 -11.15 10.69 17.07
N LYS A 59 -11.47 10.06 18.20
CA LYS A 59 -12.54 9.08 18.33
C LYS A 59 -13.56 9.57 19.36
N GLY A 60 -14.86 9.47 19.03
CA GLY A 60 -15.94 9.67 19.99
C GLY A 60 -16.25 8.39 20.75
N ARG A 61 -16.79 8.50 21.95
CA ARG A 61 -17.33 7.35 22.68
C ARG A 61 -18.38 6.61 21.85
N ASP A 62 -18.48 5.30 22.02
CA ASP A 62 -19.43 4.45 21.27
C ASP A 62 -20.89 4.84 21.52
N LYS A 63 -21.19 5.38 22.72
CA LYS A 63 -22.52 5.84 23.09
C LYS A 63 -22.43 7.15 23.88
N THR A 64 -23.16 8.14 23.46
CA THR A 64 -23.39 9.39 24.21
C THR A 64 -24.84 9.84 24.00
N SER A 65 -25.44 10.43 25.02
CA SER A 65 -26.75 11.08 24.94
C SER A 65 -26.65 12.59 24.69
N LEU A 66 -25.46 13.16 24.79
CA LEU A 66 -25.21 14.57 24.63
C LEU A 66 -24.96 14.90 23.15
N ASP A 67 -25.76 15.79 22.59
CA ASP A 67 -25.58 16.33 21.23
C ASP A 67 -24.80 17.64 21.33
N ILE A 68 -23.47 17.54 21.36
CA ILE A 68 -22.55 18.68 21.45
C ILE A 68 -21.88 18.86 20.10
N THR A 69 -21.89 20.08 19.59
CA THR A 69 -21.17 20.50 18.37
C THR A 69 -20.19 21.60 18.72
N PHE A 70 -18.97 21.52 18.26
CA PHE A 70 -17.98 22.57 18.37
C PHE A 70 -17.10 22.67 17.13
N LYS A 71 -16.50 23.84 16.93
CA LYS A 71 -15.55 24.10 15.86
C LYS A 71 -14.12 24.06 16.41
N LEU A 72 -13.34 23.08 15.97
CA LEU A 72 -11.91 22.99 16.23
C LEU A 72 -11.17 23.80 15.16
N LEU A 73 -10.49 24.89 15.57
CA LEU A 73 -9.79 25.80 14.65
C LEU A 73 -8.35 25.37 14.39
N SER A 74 -7.64 25.01 15.45
CA SER A 74 -6.24 24.57 15.36
C SER A 74 -5.88 23.61 16.47
N VAL A 75 -4.85 22.81 16.21
CA VAL A 75 -4.16 21.98 17.19
C VAL A 75 -2.68 22.31 17.13
N ASN A 76 -2.09 22.61 18.28
CA ASN A 76 -0.68 22.84 18.46
C ASN A 76 -0.07 21.78 19.37
N ILE A 77 1.14 21.36 19.09
CA ILE A 77 1.94 20.54 20.01
C ILE A 77 3.15 21.32 20.50
N VAL A 78 3.45 21.19 21.80
CA VAL A 78 4.52 21.93 22.46
C VAL A 78 5.63 20.97 22.84
N SER A 79 6.83 21.26 22.35
CA SER A 79 8.03 20.48 22.63
C SER A 79 8.52 20.71 24.09
N GLU A 80 9.41 19.85 24.56
CA GLU A 80 9.97 19.93 25.90
C GLU A 80 10.73 21.24 26.16
N ASP A 81 11.30 21.87 25.10
CA ASP A 81 11.94 23.19 25.16
C ASP A 81 10.96 24.37 25.03
N GLY A 82 9.65 24.10 25.01
CA GLY A 82 8.60 25.13 25.01
C GLY A 82 8.22 25.67 23.62
N ARG A 83 8.79 25.15 22.52
CA ARG A 83 8.40 25.57 21.17
C ARG A 83 7.04 24.99 20.81
N SER A 84 6.13 25.85 20.38
CA SER A 84 4.81 25.46 19.88
C SER A 84 4.84 25.27 18.37
N THR A 85 4.29 24.16 17.89
CA THR A 85 4.17 23.85 16.48
C THR A 85 2.70 23.56 16.15
N GLU A 86 2.11 24.35 15.25
CA GLU A 86 0.76 24.11 14.76
C GLU A 86 0.78 22.87 13.86
N VAL A 87 -0.04 21.87 14.19
CA VAL A 87 -0.17 20.62 13.42
C VAL A 87 -1.46 20.53 12.63
N MET A 88 -2.48 21.29 13.02
CA MET A 88 -3.75 21.43 12.30
C MET A 88 -4.10 22.90 12.18
N SER A 89 -4.37 23.36 10.95
CA SER A 89 -4.78 24.74 10.65
C SER A 89 -6.07 24.83 9.83
N THR A 90 -6.61 23.70 9.36
CA THR A 90 -7.90 23.66 8.66
C THR A 90 -9.00 23.41 9.66
N PRO A 91 -9.96 24.36 9.87
CA PRO A 91 -11.03 24.18 10.82
C PRO A 91 -11.92 22.97 10.52
N VAL A 92 -12.31 22.23 11.56
CA VAL A 92 -13.19 21.06 11.47
C VAL A 92 -14.37 21.23 12.44
N ASP A 93 -15.58 21.00 11.95
CA ASP A 93 -16.77 20.94 12.78
C ASP A 93 -16.93 19.52 13.34
N ILE A 94 -17.01 19.39 14.66
CA ILE A 94 -17.08 18.12 15.38
C ILE A 94 -18.42 18.04 16.10
N ASN A 95 -19.16 16.96 15.85
CA ASN A 95 -20.42 16.67 16.54
C ASN A 95 -20.33 15.31 17.23
N SER A 96 -20.71 15.26 18.51
CA SER A 96 -20.58 14.07 19.34
C SER A 96 -21.36 12.86 18.85
N LEU A 97 -22.60 13.06 18.35
CA LEU A 97 -23.44 11.97 17.87
C LEU A 97 -22.93 11.43 16.51
N ASN A 98 -22.44 12.32 15.62
CA ASN A 98 -21.87 11.93 14.33
C ASN A 98 -20.55 11.18 14.48
N LEU A 99 -19.80 11.51 15.54
CA LEU A 99 -18.51 10.91 15.85
C LEU A 99 -18.63 9.63 16.71
N ALA A 100 -19.81 9.37 17.29
CA ALA A 100 -20.03 8.23 18.18
C ALA A 100 -19.61 6.89 17.53
N GLY A 101 -18.67 6.17 18.16
CA GLY A 101 -18.10 4.92 17.65
C GLY A 101 -17.27 5.06 16.38
N LYS A 102 -16.92 6.29 15.94
CA LYS A 102 -16.14 6.57 14.74
C LYS A 102 -14.85 7.27 15.09
N GLN A 103 -13.87 7.11 14.22
CA GLN A 103 -12.57 7.77 14.29
C GLN A 103 -12.38 8.65 13.05
N ILE A 104 -11.84 9.85 13.23
CA ILE A 104 -11.49 10.77 12.15
C ILE A 104 -10.05 11.24 12.28
N LEU A 105 -9.37 11.41 11.15
CA LEU A 105 -8.05 12.05 11.09
C LEU A 105 -8.24 13.57 11.13
N ILE A 106 -7.75 14.23 12.18
CA ILE A 106 -7.87 15.68 12.36
C ILE A 106 -6.60 16.44 11.98
N ALA A 107 -5.44 15.80 12.05
CA ALA A 107 -4.18 16.42 11.66
C ALA A 107 -3.18 15.38 11.16
N GLU A 108 -2.40 15.76 10.15
CA GLU A 108 -1.21 15.04 9.68
C GLU A 108 -0.18 16.06 9.20
N LYS A 109 1.00 16.10 9.86
CA LYS A 109 2.02 17.10 9.56
C LYS A 109 3.43 16.62 9.88
N SER A 110 4.38 16.98 9.02
CA SER A 110 5.82 16.85 9.31
C SER A 110 6.26 17.94 10.29
N ILE A 111 6.94 17.51 11.35
CA ILE A 111 7.43 18.37 12.43
C ILE A 111 8.85 17.97 12.81
N HIS A 112 9.55 18.80 13.60
CA HIS A 112 10.87 18.43 14.08
C HIS A 112 10.85 17.16 14.94
N ALA A 113 11.83 16.28 14.76
CA ALA A 113 12.03 15.14 15.65
C ALA A 113 12.40 15.64 17.05
N GLY A 114 11.81 15.04 18.08
CA GLY A 114 12.03 15.46 19.48
C GLY A 114 10.90 15.01 20.41
N ARG A 115 10.99 15.44 21.66
CA ARG A 115 10.02 15.11 22.71
C ARG A 115 9.01 16.24 22.88
N TYR A 116 7.75 15.89 22.93
CA TYR A 116 6.61 16.82 23.06
C TYR A 116 5.83 16.52 24.33
N LYS A 117 5.46 17.58 25.08
CA LYS A 117 4.92 17.49 26.42
C LYS A 117 3.48 17.98 26.56
N LYS A 118 2.98 18.73 25.59
CA LYS A 118 1.65 19.32 25.69
C LYS A 118 1.00 19.42 24.31
N MET A 119 -0.30 19.21 24.28
CA MET A 119 -1.17 19.49 23.14
C MET A 119 -2.13 20.59 23.50
N GLN A 120 -2.30 21.59 22.63
CA GLN A 120 -3.17 22.75 22.83
C GLN A 120 -4.22 22.80 21.73
N PHE A 121 -5.46 23.06 22.10
CA PHE A 121 -6.61 23.10 21.18
C PHE A 121 -7.22 24.49 21.17
N THR A 122 -7.47 25.04 19.98
CA THR A 122 -8.25 26.26 19.81
C THR A 122 -9.64 25.89 19.36
N VAL A 123 -10.61 26.08 20.24
CA VAL A 123 -12.02 25.75 20.01
C VAL A 123 -12.84 27.02 19.92
N LYS A 124 -13.83 27.02 19.06
CA LYS A 124 -14.81 28.12 18.90
C LYS A 124 -16.21 27.54 18.70
N GLU A 125 -17.22 28.31 19.09
CA GLU A 125 -18.62 28.01 18.79
C GLU A 125 -19.09 26.64 19.32
N ALA A 126 -18.92 26.41 20.62
CA ALA A 126 -19.45 25.21 21.26
C ALA A 126 -20.95 25.34 21.51
N LEU A 127 -21.73 24.38 21.05
CA LEU A 127 -23.18 24.32 21.11
C LEU A 127 -23.65 23.00 21.69
N ILE A 128 -24.72 23.01 22.45
CA ILE A 128 -25.42 21.79 22.88
C ILE A 128 -26.90 21.86 22.40
N LYS A 129 -27.38 20.72 21.91
CA LYS A 129 -28.80 20.58 21.55
C LYS A 129 -29.56 19.90 22.68
N ARG A 130 -30.56 20.59 23.26
CA ARG A 130 -31.46 20.07 24.30
C ARG A 130 -32.90 20.30 23.88
N ASP A 131 -33.73 19.30 23.95
CA ASP A 131 -35.17 19.38 23.60
C ASP A 131 -35.42 20.07 22.24
N GLY A 132 -34.55 19.74 21.26
CA GLY A 132 -34.61 20.27 19.91
C GLY A 132 -34.09 21.71 19.75
N LYS A 133 -33.65 22.38 20.82
CA LYS A 133 -33.10 23.76 20.80
C LYS A 133 -31.59 23.75 20.97
N LEU A 134 -30.91 24.64 20.23
CA LEU A 134 -29.48 24.87 20.36
C LEU A 134 -29.22 25.92 21.45
N ALA A 135 -28.27 25.66 22.33
CA ALA A 135 -27.78 26.60 23.33
C ALA A 135 -26.26 26.72 23.24
N ASN A 136 -25.74 27.94 23.40
CA ASN A 136 -24.31 28.18 23.44
C ASN A 136 -23.72 27.65 24.74
N LEU A 137 -22.54 27.08 24.65
CA LEU A 137 -21.71 26.66 25.77
C LEU A 137 -20.57 27.68 25.97
N ALA A 138 -20.28 27.99 27.23
CA ALA A 138 -19.09 28.77 27.56
C ALA A 138 -17.83 27.93 27.33
N LEU A 139 -16.71 28.58 26.99
CA LEU A 139 -15.40 27.96 26.84
C LEU A 139 -14.50 28.39 28.01
N PRO A 140 -13.56 27.54 28.45
CA PRO A 140 -12.64 27.89 29.53
C PRO A 140 -11.70 29.04 29.10
N PRO A 141 -11.56 30.09 29.94
CA PRO A 141 -10.75 31.27 29.60
C PRO A 141 -9.25 30.95 29.47
N GLU A 142 -8.76 29.93 30.15
CA GLU A 142 -7.37 29.47 30.10
C GLU A 142 -7.04 28.67 28.81
N GLY A 143 -8.02 28.44 27.96
CA GLY A 143 -7.91 27.58 26.78
C GLY A 143 -7.99 26.09 27.11
N ILE A 144 -7.80 25.26 26.11
CA ILE A 144 -7.90 23.80 26.21
C ILE A 144 -6.52 23.20 25.93
N ALA A 145 -5.98 22.48 26.91
CA ALA A 145 -4.68 21.82 26.77
C ALA A 145 -4.68 20.45 27.46
N VAL A 146 -3.92 19.52 26.88
CA VAL A 146 -3.71 18.17 27.41
C VAL A 146 -2.22 17.92 27.52
N ASP A 147 -1.78 17.42 28.67
CA ASP A 147 -0.40 16.99 28.83
C ASP A 147 -0.19 15.64 28.12
N ILE A 148 0.91 15.54 27.41
CA ILE A 148 1.33 14.34 26.67
C ILE A 148 2.78 14.04 26.99
N ASP A 149 3.25 12.85 26.71
CA ASP A 149 4.66 12.48 26.74
C ASP A 149 4.97 11.63 25.51
N VAL A 150 5.35 12.30 24.42
CA VAL A 150 5.48 11.69 23.12
C VAL A 150 6.81 12.04 22.48
N THR A 151 7.47 11.03 21.93
CA THR A 151 8.68 11.21 21.11
C THR A 151 8.32 11.03 19.64
N VAL A 152 8.70 12.01 18.84
CA VAL A 152 8.62 11.96 17.38
C VAL A 152 10.00 11.62 16.84
N ASP A 153 10.15 10.44 16.28
CA ASP A 153 11.40 9.95 15.72
C ASP A 153 11.63 10.50 14.31
N LYS A 154 12.90 10.67 13.95
CA LYS A 154 13.29 11.10 12.60
C LYS A 154 12.84 10.09 11.55
N ASN A 155 12.23 10.58 10.46
CA ASN A 155 11.73 9.78 9.35
C ASN A 155 10.70 8.70 9.74
N GLN A 156 10.03 8.89 10.89
CA GLN A 156 8.94 8.03 11.35
C GLN A 156 7.65 8.83 11.54
N ASN A 157 6.52 8.17 11.47
CA ASN A 157 5.26 8.73 11.88
C ASN A 157 4.95 8.32 13.34
N THR A 158 4.46 9.27 14.12
CA THR A 158 3.91 9.04 15.46
C THR A 158 2.42 9.31 15.43
N SER A 159 1.61 8.27 15.59
CA SER A 159 0.16 8.37 15.66
C SER A 159 -0.31 8.63 17.08
N LEU A 160 -1.11 9.67 17.26
CA LEU A 160 -1.74 10.06 18.53
C LEU A 160 -3.26 9.84 18.42
N PHE A 161 -3.80 9.13 19.36
CA PHE A 161 -5.21 8.81 19.45
C PHE A 161 -5.84 9.61 20.58
N LEU A 162 -6.82 10.44 20.25
CA LEU A 162 -7.61 11.24 21.17
C LEU A 162 -8.96 10.56 21.35
N ASP A 163 -9.19 9.95 22.50
CA ASP A 163 -10.52 9.44 22.88
C ASP A 163 -11.27 10.57 23.57
N TRP A 164 -12.30 11.14 22.92
CA TRP A 164 -13.10 12.22 23.47
C TRP A 164 -14.15 11.70 24.43
N ASP A 165 -14.03 12.09 25.72
CA ASP A 165 -15.04 11.85 26.72
C ASP A 165 -16.07 12.98 26.70
N VAL A 166 -17.19 12.74 26.01
CA VAL A 166 -18.25 13.74 25.79
C VAL A 166 -18.96 14.08 27.10
N ASP A 167 -19.19 13.08 27.95
CA ASP A 167 -19.99 13.22 29.18
C ASP A 167 -19.21 14.01 30.24
N GLU A 168 -17.88 13.80 30.35
CA GLU A 168 -17.02 14.57 31.23
C GLU A 168 -16.66 15.97 30.68
N SER A 169 -16.93 16.22 29.42
CA SER A 169 -16.61 17.50 28.77
C SER A 169 -17.60 18.63 29.07
N LEU A 170 -18.75 18.33 29.70
CA LEU A 170 -19.75 19.31 30.05
C LEU A 170 -19.78 19.55 31.54
N VAL A 171 -19.18 20.65 32.00
CA VAL A 171 -19.12 21.06 33.41
C VAL A 171 -20.33 21.94 33.76
N ASP A 172 -20.98 21.63 34.87
CA ASP A 172 -22.16 22.36 35.39
C ASP A 172 -23.29 22.59 34.37
N GLY A 173 -23.27 21.83 33.29
CA GLY A 173 -24.27 21.86 32.23
C GLY A 173 -24.19 23.06 31.26
N TYR A 174 -23.20 23.95 31.40
CA TYR A 174 -23.05 25.14 30.55
C TYR A 174 -21.62 25.42 30.08
N LEU A 175 -20.59 24.88 30.75
CA LEU A 175 -19.19 25.09 30.39
C LEU A 175 -18.68 23.86 29.59
N PHE A 176 -18.20 24.07 28.39
CA PHE A 176 -17.61 23.05 27.55
C PHE A 176 -16.07 23.05 27.72
N SER A 177 -15.57 22.08 28.42
CA SER A 177 -14.14 21.81 28.61
C SER A 177 -13.84 20.41 28.12
N PRO A 178 -13.53 20.22 26.82
CA PRO A 178 -13.39 18.89 26.24
C PRO A 178 -12.29 18.08 26.94
N VAL A 179 -12.65 16.88 27.34
CA VAL A 179 -11.76 15.90 27.97
C VAL A 179 -11.30 14.92 26.91
N PHE A 180 -10.00 14.94 26.61
CA PHE A 180 -9.37 14.02 25.69
C PHE A 180 -8.40 13.10 26.43
N ASN A 181 -8.61 11.79 26.30
CA ASN A 181 -7.63 10.80 26.71
C ASN A 181 -6.68 10.52 25.53
N VAL A 182 -5.40 10.87 25.70
CA VAL A 182 -4.39 10.73 24.65
C VAL A 182 -3.63 9.43 24.81
N LYS A 183 -3.56 8.65 23.74
CA LYS A 183 -2.79 7.41 23.66
C LYS A 183 -1.84 7.47 22.47
N SER A 184 -0.67 6.88 22.61
CA SER A 184 0.23 6.60 21.48
C SER A 184 -0.09 5.23 20.88
N GLN A 185 0.51 4.95 19.73
CA GLN A 185 0.37 3.67 19.04
C GLN A 185 0.70 2.48 19.95
N VAL A 186 -0.18 1.46 19.94
CA VAL A 186 0.01 0.19 20.63
C VAL A 186 0.27 -0.90 19.59
N PRO A 187 1.25 -1.81 19.80
CA PRO A 187 1.45 -2.97 18.94
C PRO A 187 0.21 -3.87 18.91
N GLU A 188 -0.14 -4.36 17.72
CA GLU A 188 -1.26 -5.28 17.52
C GLU A 188 -0.82 -6.53 16.75
N LEU A 189 -1.66 -7.57 16.77
CA LEU A 189 -1.40 -8.78 15.99
C LEU A 189 -1.48 -8.50 14.50
N ALA A 190 -0.44 -8.83 13.75
CA ALA A 190 -0.35 -8.59 12.30
C ALA A 190 -1.54 -9.20 11.52
N THR A 191 -2.08 -10.33 11.96
CA THR A 191 -3.26 -10.98 11.35
C THR A 191 -4.55 -10.17 11.47
N LEU A 192 -4.60 -9.19 12.37
CA LEU A 192 -5.73 -8.28 12.54
C LEU A 192 -5.56 -6.98 11.75
N LEU A 193 -4.46 -6.80 11.02
CA LEU A 193 -4.12 -5.53 10.40
C LEU A 193 -4.40 -5.54 8.90
N ILE A 194 -4.97 -4.43 8.43
CA ILE A 194 -5.13 -4.06 7.03
C ILE A 194 -4.23 -2.86 6.77
N TYR A 195 -3.53 -2.89 5.65
CA TYR A 195 -2.62 -1.84 5.22
C TYR A 195 -3.15 -1.19 3.95
N VAL A 196 -3.26 0.14 3.93
CA VAL A 196 -3.79 0.93 2.81
C VAL A 196 -2.76 1.99 2.42
N THR A 197 -2.29 1.97 1.18
CA THR A 197 -1.39 3.00 0.65
C THR A 197 -2.15 4.27 0.30
N ASN A 198 -1.59 5.44 0.65
CA ASN A 198 -2.18 6.75 0.37
C ASN A 198 -1.22 7.56 -0.52
N GLU A 199 -1.57 7.67 -1.81
CA GLU A 199 -0.68 8.18 -2.87
C GLU A 199 -0.24 9.63 -2.63
N ASP A 200 -1.16 10.50 -2.18
CA ASP A 200 -0.87 11.93 -2.00
C ASP A 200 -0.48 12.29 -0.55
N SER A 201 -0.61 11.35 0.40
CA SER A 201 -0.12 11.52 1.78
C SER A 201 1.27 10.90 2.00
N ASP A 202 1.83 10.17 1.03
CA ASP A 202 3.13 9.48 1.12
C ASP A 202 3.22 8.57 2.35
N ASN A 203 2.13 7.89 2.69
CA ASN A 203 2.06 7.01 3.87
C ASN A 203 1.19 5.78 3.64
N VAL A 204 1.19 4.89 4.63
CA VAL A 204 0.32 3.71 4.73
C VAL A 204 -0.51 3.85 5.99
N THR A 205 -1.83 3.82 5.84
CA THR A 205 -2.76 3.72 6.96
C THR A 205 -2.90 2.26 7.37
N VAL A 206 -2.77 1.98 8.67
CA VAL A 206 -2.91 0.65 9.27
C VAL A 206 -4.21 0.61 10.06
N ILE A 207 -5.07 -0.35 9.75
CA ILE A 207 -6.42 -0.48 10.30
C ILE A 207 -6.54 -1.82 11.02
N ASN A 208 -7.09 -1.83 12.25
CA ASN A 208 -7.53 -3.04 12.89
C ASN A 208 -8.85 -3.51 12.28
N ARG A 209 -8.86 -4.68 11.61
CA ARG A 209 -10.03 -5.19 10.87
C ARG A 209 -11.22 -5.56 11.76
N GLN A 210 -11.00 -5.88 13.02
CA GLN A 210 -12.09 -6.22 13.95
C GLN A 210 -12.80 -4.97 14.46
N LEU A 211 -12.03 -3.95 14.82
CA LEU A 211 -12.54 -2.70 15.38
C LEU A 211 -12.93 -1.69 14.29
N GLY A 212 -12.27 -1.73 13.15
CA GLY A 212 -12.38 -0.71 12.09
C GLY A 212 -11.62 0.58 12.44
N ASP A 213 -10.80 0.56 13.49
CA ASP A 213 -10.02 1.70 13.94
C ASP A 213 -8.67 1.75 13.23
N ILE A 214 -8.21 2.96 12.93
CA ILE A 214 -6.83 3.20 12.52
C ILE A 214 -5.94 3.04 13.75
N VAL A 215 -4.87 2.27 13.62
CA VAL A 215 -3.92 1.98 14.71
C VAL A 215 -2.53 2.53 14.44
N ALA A 216 -2.24 2.89 13.20
CA ALA A 216 -1.01 3.59 12.81
C ALA A 216 -1.14 4.25 11.44
N ASN A 217 -0.32 5.29 11.21
CA ASN A 217 0.07 5.74 9.88
C ASN A 217 1.59 5.60 9.76
N VAL A 218 2.07 4.99 8.68
CA VAL A 218 3.50 4.71 8.48
C VAL A 218 4.00 5.53 7.29
N MET A 219 4.98 6.40 7.51
CA MET A 219 5.66 7.11 6.42
C MET A 219 6.38 6.13 5.52
N VAL A 220 6.27 6.34 4.22
CA VAL A 220 6.94 5.57 3.18
C VAL A 220 7.53 6.50 2.11
N GLY A 221 8.02 5.97 1.02
CA GLY A 221 8.49 6.78 -0.10
C GLY A 221 7.35 7.52 -0.81
N LYS A 222 7.68 8.29 -1.85
CA LYS A 222 6.72 9.14 -2.57
C LYS A 222 5.76 8.36 -3.44
N LYS A 223 4.49 8.78 -3.42
CA LYS A 223 3.38 8.18 -4.20
C LYS A 223 3.30 6.66 -4.05
N PRO A 224 3.04 6.15 -2.84
CA PRO A 224 2.90 4.73 -2.62
C PRO A 224 1.65 4.21 -3.36
N ARG A 225 1.79 3.07 -4.06
CA ARG A 225 0.74 2.45 -4.87
C ARG A 225 0.54 0.98 -4.52
N GLY A 226 1.27 0.10 -5.19
CA GLY A 226 1.19 -1.33 -4.93
C GLY A 226 1.63 -1.70 -3.52
N ILE A 227 0.92 -2.66 -2.91
CA ILE A 227 1.22 -3.16 -1.58
C ILE A 227 1.00 -4.67 -1.53
N ALA A 228 1.91 -5.38 -0.89
CA ALA A 228 1.79 -6.82 -0.68
C ALA A 228 2.36 -7.20 0.69
N VAL A 229 1.89 -8.32 1.24
CA VAL A 229 2.35 -8.86 2.51
C VAL A 229 3.09 -10.17 2.28
N SER A 230 4.19 -10.37 2.97
CA SER A 230 4.93 -11.62 2.99
C SER A 230 4.07 -12.72 3.62
N GLN A 231 4.10 -13.93 3.06
CA GLN A 231 3.38 -15.09 3.58
C GLN A 231 4.26 -15.93 4.53
N GLY A 232 5.52 -15.55 4.71
CA GLY A 232 6.44 -16.17 5.64
C GLY A 232 6.06 -15.93 7.10
N ARG A 233 5.93 -17.00 7.90
CA ARG A 233 5.47 -16.89 9.30
C ARG A 233 6.53 -16.33 10.25
N GLU A 234 7.82 -16.57 9.99
CA GLU A 234 8.90 -16.23 10.93
C GLU A 234 9.19 -14.73 10.99
N LYS A 235 9.12 -14.04 9.84
CA LYS A 235 9.35 -12.58 9.75
C LYS A 235 8.36 -11.97 8.77
N PRO A 236 7.11 -11.80 9.18
CA PRO A 236 6.13 -11.14 8.33
C PRO A 236 6.58 -9.71 8.00
N ARG A 237 6.42 -9.28 6.74
CA ARG A 237 6.75 -7.93 6.27
C ARG A 237 5.68 -7.42 5.33
N VAL A 238 5.50 -6.11 5.30
CA VAL A 238 4.67 -5.42 4.33
C VAL A 238 5.57 -4.66 3.38
N TYR A 239 5.38 -4.88 2.09
CA TYR A 239 6.16 -4.25 1.03
C TYR A 239 5.28 -3.27 0.27
N VAL A 240 5.76 -2.04 0.15
CA VAL A 240 5.05 -0.92 -0.45
C VAL A 240 5.85 -0.36 -1.61
N VAL A 241 5.27 -0.33 -2.78
CA VAL A 241 5.89 0.23 -3.98
C VAL A 241 5.67 1.74 -4.03
N ASN A 242 6.74 2.51 -4.04
CA ASN A 242 6.73 3.96 -4.09
C ASN A 242 7.00 4.44 -5.52
N SER A 243 5.94 4.74 -6.27
CA SER A 243 6.03 5.08 -7.69
C SER A 243 6.79 6.40 -7.93
N GLY A 244 6.68 7.36 -7.00
CA GLY A 244 7.32 8.68 -7.13
C GLY A 244 8.79 8.72 -6.71
N SER A 245 9.23 7.82 -5.82
CA SER A 245 10.65 7.72 -5.39
C SER A 245 11.41 6.55 -6.01
N ASN A 246 10.78 5.72 -6.84
CA ASN A 246 11.38 4.52 -7.43
C ASN A 246 12.02 3.61 -6.37
N SER A 247 11.25 3.28 -5.33
CA SER A 247 11.74 2.49 -4.20
C SER A 247 10.65 1.55 -3.68
N ILE A 248 11.03 0.64 -2.80
CA ILE A 248 10.12 -0.21 -2.03
C ILE A 248 10.37 0.05 -0.56
N SER A 249 9.33 0.46 0.17
CA SER A 249 9.36 0.53 1.63
C SER A 249 9.00 -0.82 2.23
N VAL A 250 9.77 -1.25 3.24
CA VAL A 250 9.53 -2.47 4.01
C VAL A 250 9.07 -2.07 5.41
N ILE A 251 7.88 -2.50 5.79
CA ILE A 251 7.27 -2.19 7.09
C ILE A 251 7.28 -3.44 7.96
N ASP A 252 7.71 -3.28 9.20
CA ASP A 252 7.57 -4.30 10.25
C ASP A 252 6.13 -4.24 10.83
N PRO A 253 5.30 -5.27 10.63
CA PRO A 253 3.92 -5.27 11.10
C PRO A 253 3.77 -5.40 12.63
N THR A 254 4.82 -5.78 13.35
CA THR A 254 4.77 -5.90 14.83
C THR A 254 4.91 -4.54 15.49
N THR A 255 5.63 -3.63 14.87
CA THR A 255 5.87 -2.26 15.37
C THR A 255 5.15 -1.20 14.55
N ASN A 256 4.64 -1.55 13.35
CA ASN A 256 4.10 -0.65 12.35
C ASN A 256 5.07 0.51 12.05
N LYS A 257 6.35 0.20 11.90
CA LYS A 257 7.41 1.16 11.55
C LYS A 257 8.10 0.75 10.25
N LEU A 258 8.60 1.75 9.53
CA LEU A 258 9.47 1.55 8.38
C LEU A 258 10.79 0.90 8.86
N GLU A 259 11.12 -0.27 8.30
CA GLU A 259 12.35 -1.00 8.60
C GLU A 259 13.47 -0.59 7.65
N VAL A 260 13.20 -0.59 6.35
CA VAL A 260 14.17 -0.23 5.31
C VAL A 260 13.45 0.26 4.06
N GLU A 261 14.13 1.07 3.27
CA GLU A 261 13.73 1.47 1.92
C GLU A 261 14.73 0.91 0.90
N ILE A 262 14.22 0.11 -0.06
CA ILE A 262 15.00 -0.56 -1.09
C ILE A 262 14.92 0.28 -2.37
N PRO A 263 16.01 0.92 -2.84
CA PRO A 263 15.99 1.67 -4.08
C PRO A 263 15.91 0.70 -5.29
N MET A 264 15.04 1.00 -6.25
CA MET A 264 14.91 0.24 -7.49
C MET A 264 16.07 0.61 -8.43
N ARG A 265 16.84 -0.39 -8.86
CA ARG A 265 17.97 -0.20 -9.78
C ARG A 265 17.56 -0.24 -11.24
N PHE A 266 16.58 -1.06 -11.57
CA PHE A 266 16.15 -1.33 -12.94
C PHE A 266 14.77 -0.78 -13.25
N GLY A 267 14.04 -0.30 -12.25
CA GLY A 267 12.65 0.12 -12.36
C GLY A 267 12.46 1.63 -12.34
N ILE A 268 11.58 2.12 -13.22
CA ILE A 268 11.12 3.52 -13.25
C ILE A 268 9.60 3.52 -13.14
N ASN A 269 9.07 4.37 -12.25
CA ASN A 269 7.64 4.45 -11.94
C ASN A 269 7.04 3.06 -11.62
N PRO A 270 7.51 2.39 -10.57
CA PRO A 270 6.96 1.10 -10.17
C PRO A 270 5.50 1.24 -9.75
N GLU A 271 4.64 0.25 -10.10
CA GLU A 271 3.19 0.32 -9.93
C GLU A 271 2.63 -0.83 -9.10
N GLY A 272 2.68 -2.03 -9.62
CA GLY A 272 2.13 -3.24 -9.03
C GLY A 272 3.19 -4.08 -8.34
N ILE A 273 2.78 -4.87 -7.36
CA ILE A 273 3.64 -5.80 -6.61
C ILE A 273 2.91 -7.11 -6.36
N ALA A 274 3.61 -8.20 -6.48
CA ALA A 274 3.16 -9.53 -6.07
C ALA A 274 4.31 -10.30 -5.41
N ILE A 275 3.98 -11.17 -4.47
CA ILE A 275 4.95 -12.01 -3.76
C ILE A 275 4.66 -13.47 -4.08
N ALA A 276 5.65 -14.19 -4.59
CA ALA A 276 5.58 -15.62 -4.78
C ALA A 276 6.33 -16.34 -3.65
N ARG A 277 5.64 -17.28 -3.00
CA ARG A 277 6.25 -18.19 -2.04
C ARG A 277 6.76 -19.43 -2.78
N ILE A 278 8.07 -19.55 -2.86
CA ILE A 278 8.75 -20.66 -3.56
C ILE A 278 8.88 -21.87 -2.61
N SER A 279 9.19 -21.60 -1.36
CA SER A 279 9.26 -22.57 -0.28
C SER A 279 8.85 -21.92 1.04
N PRO A 280 8.66 -22.66 2.14
CA PRO A 280 8.37 -22.07 3.45
C PRO A 280 9.34 -20.96 3.88
N GLU A 281 10.58 -21.03 3.41
CA GLU A 281 11.68 -20.15 3.82
C GLU A 281 12.07 -19.13 2.73
N ARG A 282 11.47 -19.23 1.52
CA ARG A 282 11.88 -18.42 0.38
C ARG A 282 10.73 -17.78 -0.36
N GLU A 283 10.79 -16.48 -0.46
CA GLU A 283 9.85 -15.66 -1.21
C GLU A 283 10.59 -14.74 -2.20
N LEU A 284 9.96 -14.51 -3.35
CA LEU A 284 10.38 -13.54 -4.35
C LEU A 284 9.32 -12.46 -4.52
N ILE A 285 9.76 -11.23 -4.63
CA ILE A 285 8.90 -10.08 -4.92
C ILE A 285 9.03 -9.75 -6.41
N PHE A 286 7.91 -9.54 -7.06
CA PHE A 286 7.81 -9.11 -8.44
C PHE A 286 7.17 -7.73 -8.49
N VAL A 287 7.83 -6.76 -9.12
CA VAL A 287 7.39 -5.37 -9.22
C VAL A 287 7.30 -4.94 -10.67
N THR A 288 6.13 -4.49 -11.10
CA THR A 288 5.96 -3.89 -12.43
C THR A 288 6.51 -2.49 -12.46
N ASN A 289 7.31 -2.16 -13.45
CA ASN A 289 7.90 -0.85 -13.66
C ASN A 289 7.30 -0.21 -14.91
N TYR A 290 6.27 0.62 -14.70
CA TYR A 290 5.48 1.24 -15.77
C TYR A 290 6.34 2.06 -16.75
N GLY A 291 7.29 2.84 -16.22
CA GLY A 291 8.11 3.75 -17.02
C GLY A 291 9.29 3.09 -17.72
N SER A 292 9.59 1.82 -17.42
CA SER A 292 10.73 1.09 -18.03
C SER A 292 10.37 -0.25 -18.66
N ASN A 293 9.06 -0.58 -18.73
CA ASN A 293 8.51 -1.75 -19.44
C ASN A 293 9.17 -3.08 -19.03
N ASN A 294 9.35 -3.25 -17.72
CA ASN A 294 9.95 -4.46 -17.17
C ASN A 294 9.35 -4.83 -15.81
N VAL A 295 9.68 -6.02 -15.35
CA VAL A 295 9.44 -6.52 -14.01
C VAL A 295 10.78 -6.67 -13.30
N SER A 296 10.91 -6.09 -12.11
CA SER A 296 12.02 -6.36 -11.20
C SER A 296 11.70 -7.54 -10.32
N VAL A 297 12.66 -8.48 -10.19
CA VAL A 297 12.58 -9.61 -9.25
C VAL A 297 13.50 -9.33 -8.08
N ILE A 298 12.96 -9.37 -6.86
CA ILE A 298 13.71 -9.06 -5.63
C ILE A 298 13.64 -10.26 -4.71
N ASP A 299 14.79 -10.65 -4.20
CA ASP A 299 14.89 -11.70 -3.18
C ASP A 299 14.60 -11.12 -1.80
N VAL A 300 13.61 -11.68 -1.10
CA VAL A 300 13.14 -11.19 0.22
C VAL A 300 14.23 -11.32 1.30
N LEU A 301 15.10 -12.34 1.23
CA LEU A 301 16.13 -12.57 2.24
C LEU A 301 17.25 -11.54 2.18
N THR A 302 17.59 -11.10 0.96
CA THR A 302 18.71 -10.19 0.72
C THR A 302 18.30 -8.76 0.46
N ASN A 303 17.00 -8.52 0.16
CA ASN A 303 16.47 -7.24 -0.32
C ASN A 303 17.17 -6.72 -1.60
N LEU A 304 17.68 -7.61 -2.43
CA LEU A 304 18.37 -7.25 -3.66
C LEU A 304 17.53 -7.58 -4.90
N GLU A 305 17.54 -6.67 -5.87
CA GLU A 305 17.06 -6.97 -7.22
C GLU A 305 18.01 -7.99 -7.86
N ILE A 306 17.49 -9.21 -8.12
CA ILE A 306 18.24 -10.32 -8.66
C ILE A 306 18.05 -10.49 -10.16
N GLU A 307 16.94 -9.99 -10.73
CA GLU A 307 16.63 -10.10 -12.15
C GLU A 307 15.78 -8.94 -12.64
N LYS A 308 15.97 -8.58 -13.92
CA LYS A 308 15.13 -7.68 -14.69
C LYS A 308 14.53 -8.44 -15.86
N ILE A 309 13.20 -8.49 -15.97
CA ILE A 309 12.49 -9.22 -17.01
C ILE A 309 11.75 -8.21 -17.89
N ASN A 310 12.04 -8.17 -19.18
CA ASN A 310 11.33 -7.30 -20.11
C ASN A 310 9.93 -7.86 -20.39
N VAL A 311 8.93 -7.00 -20.40
CA VAL A 311 7.51 -7.30 -20.64
C VAL A 311 6.93 -6.34 -21.67
N GLY A 312 5.61 -6.37 -21.90
CA GLY A 312 4.93 -5.42 -22.77
C GLY A 312 4.98 -3.98 -22.27
N ASP A 313 4.41 -3.04 -23.02
CA ASP A 313 4.45 -1.62 -22.72
C ASP A 313 3.44 -1.22 -21.65
N GLY A 314 3.91 -0.46 -20.66
CA GLY A 314 3.12 0.07 -19.55
C GLY A 314 2.58 -1.00 -18.60
N PRO A 315 3.43 -1.81 -17.95
CA PRO A 315 2.99 -2.82 -16.99
C PRO A 315 2.42 -2.14 -15.72
N VAL A 316 1.13 -2.44 -15.38
CA VAL A 316 0.39 -1.76 -14.30
C VAL A 316 -0.05 -2.68 -13.18
N ALA A 317 -0.33 -3.95 -13.48
CA ALA A 317 -0.80 -4.92 -12.48
C ALA A 317 -0.08 -6.24 -12.64
N ILE A 318 0.04 -6.98 -11.55
CA ILE A 318 0.79 -8.22 -11.49
C ILE A 318 0.14 -9.19 -10.48
N ALA A 319 0.13 -10.44 -10.81
CA ALA A 319 -0.21 -11.52 -9.88
C ALA A 319 0.67 -12.74 -10.14
N VAL A 320 0.74 -13.63 -9.17
CA VAL A 320 1.53 -14.88 -9.23
C VAL A 320 0.63 -16.08 -9.00
N ASP A 321 1.02 -17.21 -9.51
CA ASP A 321 0.39 -18.47 -9.15
C ASP A 321 0.44 -18.69 -7.62
N PRO A 322 -0.65 -19.15 -6.98
CA PRO A 322 -0.68 -19.38 -5.54
C PRO A 322 0.28 -20.51 -5.16
N PRO A 323 0.65 -20.66 -3.87
CA PRO A 323 1.45 -21.79 -3.39
C PRO A 323 0.84 -23.14 -3.77
N ILE A 324 1.66 -24.14 -4.06
CA ILE A 324 1.21 -25.45 -4.55
C ILE A 324 0.27 -26.16 -3.54
N GLU A 325 0.46 -25.91 -2.26
CA GLU A 325 -0.36 -26.48 -1.18
C GLU A 325 -1.81 -26.00 -1.24
N SER A 326 -2.06 -24.82 -1.80
CA SER A 326 -3.41 -24.27 -1.97
C SER A 326 -4.20 -24.90 -3.11
N ILE A 327 -3.57 -25.74 -3.95
CA ILE A 327 -4.18 -26.39 -5.12
C ILE A 327 -4.88 -27.71 -4.75
N SER A 328 -4.98 -28.04 -3.47
CA SER A 328 -5.65 -29.27 -3.04
C SER A 328 -7.18 -29.14 -3.15
N GLY A 329 -7.79 -30.07 -3.91
CA GLY A 329 -9.25 -30.28 -3.87
C GLY A 329 -10.10 -29.28 -4.65
N THR A 330 -9.72 -28.92 -5.88
CA THR A 330 -10.58 -28.06 -6.71
C THR A 330 -11.84 -28.79 -7.15
N ARG A 331 -13.01 -28.21 -6.94
CA ARG A 331 -14.30 -28.73 -7.42
C ARG A 331 -14.59 -28.40 -8.90
N PHE A 332 -13.76 -27.57 -9.51
CA PHE A 332 -14.02 -27.00 -10.84
C PHE A 332 -13.11 -27.60 -11.94
N LEU A 333 -12.04 -28.30 -11.58
CA LEU A 333 -11.12 -28.96 -12.52
C LEU A 333 -11.31 -30.46 -12.51
N SER A 334 -11.12 -31.09 -13.68
CA SER A 334 -11.01 -32.53 -13.76
C SER A 334 -9.79 -33.05 -13.00
N PHE A 335 -9.79 -34.33 -12.63
CA PHE A 335 -8.65 -34.96 -11.96
C PHE A 335 -7.37 -34.88 -12.81
N ASP A 336 -7.49 -35.07 -14.13
CA ASP A 336 -6.36 -35.03 -15.07
C ASP A 336 -5.80 -33.61 -15.23
N ASP A 337 -6.67 -32.59 -15.28
CA ASP A 337 -6.25 -31.19 -15.35
C ASP A 337 -5.55 -30.77 -14.05
N LEU A 338 -6.10 -31.18 -12.90
CA LEU A 338 -5.49 -30.91 -11.61
C LEU A 338 -4.10 -31.53 -11.49
N ASN A 339 -3.92 -32.79 -11.92
CA ASN A 339 -2.63 -33.47 -11.93
C ASN A 339 -1.63 -32.80 -12.91
N SER A 340 -2.13 -32.36 -14.07
CA SER A 340 -1.32 -31.62 -15.04
C SER A 340 -0.78 -30.30 -14.44
N LEU A 341 -1.64 -29.56 -13.75
CA LEU A 341 -1.23 -28.32 -13.05
C LEU A 341 -0.24 -28.60 -11.92
N ARG A 342 -0.47 -29.65 -11.12
CA ARG A 342 0.46 -30.03 -10.04
C ARG A 342 1.84 -30.38 -10.59
N SER A 343 1.91 -31.23 -11.62
CA SER A 343 3.17 -31.59 -12.26
C SER A 343 3.92 -30.39 -12.86
N TYR A 344 3.18 -29.44 -13.42
CA TYR A 344 3.76 -28.19 -13.87
C TYR A 344 4.33 -27.37 -12.69
N ARG A 345 3.56 -27.25 -11.61
CA ARG A 345 3.90 -26.47 -10.43
C ARG A 345 5.04 -27.05 -9.58
N GLU A 346 5.43 -28.29 -9.78
CA GLU A 346 6.65 -28.86 -9.20
C GLU A 346 7.94 -28.26 -9.78
N LYS A 347 7.87 -27.73 -11.01
CA LYS A 347 9.03 -27.21 -11.75
C LYS A 347 8.95 -25.70 -11.98
N PHE A 348 7.75 -25.19 -12.24
CA PHE A 348 7.53 -23.83 -12.69
C PHE A 348 6.36 -23.18 -11.93
N PHE A 349 6.36 -21.86 -11.88
CA PHE A 349 5.18 -21.06 -11.58
C PHE A 349 5.11 -19.89 -12.54
N ASN A 350 3.90 -19.33 -12.73
CA ASN A 350 3.69 -18.21 -13.61
C ASN A 350 3.51 -16.91 -12.83
N VAL A 351 4.03 -15.84 -13.43
CA VAL A 351 3.77 -14.47 -13.05
C VAL A 351 3.02 -13.79 -14.20
N TYR A 352 1.85 -13.24 -13.93
CA TYR A 352 0.98 -12.61 -14.91
C TYR A 352 1.09 -11.11 -14.78
N VAL A 353 1.42 -10.42 -15.87
CA VAL A 353 1.66 -8.97 -15.90
C VAL A 353 0.72 -8.33 -16.90
N VAL A 354 -0.09 -7.37 -16.46
CA VAL A 354 -0.97 -6.59 -17.32
C VAL A 354 -0.19 -5.43 -17.92
N ASN A 355 -0.07 -5.40 -19.25
CA ASN A 355 0.58 -4.34 -20.01
C ASN A 355 -0.48 -3.46 -20.67
N LYS A 356 -0.72 -2.31 -20.04
CA LYS A 356 -1.84 -1.42 -20.40
C LYS A 356 -1.73 -0.86 -21.82
N ASN A 357 -0.54 -0.43 -22.22
CA ASN A 357 -0.31 0.28 -23.48
C ASN A 357 -0.20 -0.69 -24.67
N SER A 358 0.47 -1.82 -24.51
CA SER A 358 0.58 -2.87 -25.54
C SER A 358 -0.66 -3.76 -25.65
N LYS A 359 -1.64 -3.65 -24.70
CA LYS A 359 -2.91 -4.38 -24.71
C LYS A 359 -2.72 -5.88 -24.68
N ASP A 360 -1.81 -6.34 -23.87
CA ASP A 360 -1.49 -7.75 -23.70
C ASP A 360 -1.23 -8.10 -22.23
N ILE A 361 -1.08 -9.38 -21.98
CA ILE A 361 -0.55 -9.91 -20.74
C ILE A 361 0.75 -10.62 -21.04
N SER A 362 1.81 -10.25 -20.32
CA SER A 362 3.02 -11.06 -20.28
C SER A 362 2.85 -12.14 -19.21
N VAL A 363 2.99 -13.40 -19.61
CA VAL A 363 3.08 -14.55 -18.72
C VAL A 363 4.54 -14.95 -18.61
N ILE A 364 5.12 -14.70 -17.45
CA ILE A 364 6.52 -15.04 -17.14
C ILE A 364 6.52 -16.40 -16.47
N ARG A 365 7.15 -17.39 -17.10
CA ARG A 365 7.41 -18.69 -16.50
C ARG A 365 8.67 -18.62 -15.67
N MET A 366 8.54 -18.87 -14.38
CA MET A 366 9.66 -18.90 -13.44
C MET A 366 10.05 -20.35 -13.14
N ASP A 367 11.32 -20.66 -13.24
CA ASP A 367 11.87 -21.95 -12.84
C ASP A 367 12.13 -21.96 -11.33
N ILE A 368 11.54 -22.94 -10.62
CA ILE A 368 11.60 -23.04 -9.15
C ILE A 368 13.01 -23.34 -8.64
N GLN A 369 13.78 -24.11 -9.40
CA GLN A 369 15.12 -24.53 -8.97
C GLN A 369 16.14 -23.39 -9.11
N SER A 370 16.13 -22.70 -10.24
CA SER A 370 17.07 -21.60 -10.50
C SER A 370 16.61 -20.26 -9.92
N ASN A 371 15.30 -20.09 -9.64
CA ASN A 371 14.64 -18.82 -9.27
C ASN A 371 14.84 -17.73 -10.32
N ARG A 372 14.84 -18.12 -11.59
CA ARG A 372 15.00 -17.23 -12.74
C ARG A 372 13.86 -17.41 -13.73
N SER A 373 13.64 -16.39 -14.52
CA SER A 373 12.72 -16.50 -15.64
C SER A 373 13.25 -17.46 -16.70
N ASP A 374 12.38 -18.37 -17.13
CA ASP A 374 12.67 -19.36 -18.18
C ASP A 374 12.08 -18.91 -19.53
N GLN A 375 10.88 -18.34 -19.51
CA GLN A 375 10.19 -17.91 -20.71
C GLN A 375 9.23 -16.74 -20.41
N VAL A 376 9.06 -15.84 -21.38
CA VAL A 376 8.02 -14.81 -21.37
C VAL A 376 7.13 -14.99 -22.59
N LEU A 377 5.81 -15.13 -22.36
CA LEU A 377 4.80 -15.26 -23.42
C LEU A 377 3.90 -14.04 -23.37
N ASN A 378 3.67 -13.37 -24.49
CA ASN A 378 2.72 -12.27 -24.58
C ASN A 378 1.40 -12.76 -25.20
N ILE A 379 0.29 -12.46 -24.52
CA ILE A 379 -1.06 -12.89 -24.88
C ILE A 379 -1.90 -11.63 -25.06
N ASN A 380 -2.38 -11.38 -26.27
CA ASN A 380 -3.24 -10.24 -26.56
C ASN A 380 -4.58 -10.36 -25.84
N VAL A 381 -5.04 -9.26 -25.26
CA VAL A 381 -6.33 -9.09 -24.61
C VAL A 381 -7.05 -7.88 -25.18
N GLU A 382 -8.21 -7.54 -24.62
CA GLU A 382 -8.98 -6.39 -25.07
C GLU A 382 -8.34 -5.05 -24.65
N TRP A 383 -8.91 -3.96 -25.13
CA TRP A 383 -8.38 -2.61 -24.98
C TRP A 383 -8.29 -2.16 -23.52
N ASN A 384 -7.16 -1.52 -23.18
CA ASN A 384 -6.88 -0.87 -21.91
C ASN A 384 -7.03 -1.82 -20.69
N PRO A 385 -6.33 -2.95 -20.68
CA PRO A 385 -6.30 -3.84 -19.53
C PRO A 385 -5.66 -3.12 -18.32
N ILE A 386 -6.22 -3.27 -17.12
CA ILE A 386 -5.80 -2.47 -15.96
C ILE A 386 -5.64 -3.30 -14.67
N ALA A 387 -6.33 -4.41 -14.55
CA ALA A 387 -6.28 -5.27 -13.38
C ALA A 387 -6.46 -6.73 -13.78
N LEU A 388 -6.02 -7.64 -12.90
CA LEU A 388 -6.19 -9.06 -13.10
C LEU A 388 -6.46 -9.80 -11.78
N ALA A 389 -7.09 -10.97 -11.89
CA ALA A 389 -7.23 -11.93 -10.79
C ALA A 389 -6.93 -13.35 -11.27
N VAL A 390 -6.15 -14.08 -10.51
CA VAL A 390 -5.84 -15.49 -10.76
C VAL A 390 -6.82 -16.36 -9.99
N ASP A 391 -7.64 -17.12 -10.71
CA ASP A 391 -8.53 -18.14 -10.16
C ASP A 391 -7.98 -19.54 -10.48
N TYR A 392 -7.07 -19.97 -9.66
CA TYR A 392 -6.41 -21.25 -9.84
C TYR A 392 -7.37 -22.44 -9.61
N GLN A 393 -8.42 -22.23 -8.83
CA GLN A 393 -9.48 -23.23 -8.59
C GLN A 393 -10.23 -23.59 -9.90
N ARG A 394 -10.39 -22.60 -10.80
CA ARG A 394 -11.00 -22.79 -12.12
C ARG A 394 -9.96 -22.88 -13.26
N GLY A 395 -8.67 -22.73 -12.95
CA GLY A 395 -7.61 -22.69 -13.95
C GLY A 395 -7.73 -21.48 -14.88
N LYS A 396 -8.15 -20.30 -14.37
CA LYS A 396 -8.41 -19.10 -15.16
C LYS A 396 -7.70 -17.88 -14.59
N VAL A 397 -7.33 -16.96 -15.50
CA VAL A 397 -6.96 -15.59 -15.15
C VAL A 397 -8.00 -14.66 -15.77
N TYR A 398 -8.58 -13.80 -14.95
CA TYR A 398 -9.54 -12.78 -15.38
C TYR A 398 -8.85 -11.44 -15.49
N VAL A 399 -9.04 -10.74 -16.62
CA VAL A 399 -8.40 -9.45 -16.90
C VAL A 399 -9.48 -8.39 -17.12
N ALA A 400 -9.45 -7.37 -16.28
CA ALA A 400 -10.35 -6.23 -16.36
C ALA A 400 -9.85 -5.23 -17.42
N ASN A 401 -10.72 -4.87 -18.37
CA ASN A 401 -10.45 -3.94 -19.47
C ASN A 401 -11.24 -2.66 -19.24
N TYR A 402 -10.60 -1.55 -18.95
CA TYR A 402 -11.24 -0.32 -18.44
C TYR A 402 -12.26 0.28 -19.42
N ASN A 403 -11.92 0.40 -20.69
CA ASN A 403 -12.76 1.04 -21.70
C ASN A 403 -13.50 0.03 -22.61
N TYR A 404 -13.63 -1.21 -22.18
CA TYR A 404 -14.21 -2.28 -22.99
C TYR A 404 -15.26 -3.04 -22.21
N ASP A 405 -16.39 -3.35 -22.88
CA ASP A 405 -17.52 -4.07 -22.27
C ASP A 405 -17.28 -5.59 -22.22
N ALA A 406 -16.07 -6.00 -21.86
CA ALA A 406 -15.74 -7.39 -21.67
C ALA A 406 -14.61 -7.60 -20.65
N LEU A 407 -14.71 -8.71 -19.94
CA LEU A 407 -13.65 -9.28 -19.13
C LEU A 407 -12.93 -10.33 -19.96
N SER A 408 -11.62 -10.17 -20.20
CA SER A 408 -10.83 -11.21 -20.87
C SER A 408 -10.57 -12.37 -19.91
N VAL A 409 -10.68 -13.59 -20.41
CA VAL A 409 -10.50 -14.83 -19.64
C VAL A 409 -9.39 -15.66 -20.26
N ILE A 410 -8.34 -15.93 -19.52
CA ILE A 410 -7.17 -16.68 -19.96
C ILE A 410 -7.19 -18.05 -19.29
N ASP A 411 -7.01 -19.09 -20.08
CA ASP A 411 -6.97 -20.49 -19.62
C ASP A 411 -5.55 -20.89 -19.24
N ILE A 412 -5.31 -21.09 -17.93
CA ILE A 412 -4.00 -21.47 -17.39
C ILE A 412 -3.56 -22.84 -17.94
N LEU A 413 -4.48 -23.79 -18.09
CA LEU A 413 -4.15 -25.13 -18.62
C LEU A 413 -3.65 -25.08 -20.06
N GLN A 414 -4.23 -24.20 -20.90
CA GLN A 414 -3.74 -24.01 -22.26
C GLN A 414 -2.35 -23.38 -22.29
N ILE A 415 -2.09 -22.42 -21.38
CA ILE A 415 -0.77 -21.80 -21.24
C ILE A 415 0.28 -22.84 -20.83
N THR A 416 -0.01 -23.69 -19.85
CA THR A 416 0.93 -24.73 -19.40
C THR A 416 1.24 -25.77 -20.48
N LYS A 417 0.34 -25.93 -21.45
CA LYS A 417 0.51 -26.78 -22.64
C LYS A 417 1.16 -26.05 -23.83
N GLY A 418 1.47 -24.75 -23.70
CA GLY A 418 2.05 -23.94 -24.77
C GLY A 418 1.07 -23.41 -25.82
N ASN A 419 -0.26 -23.55 -25.60
CA ASN A 419 -1.29 -23.16 -26.53
C ASN A 419 -1.78 -21.71 -26.27
N THR A 420 -0.98 -20.71 -26.58
CA THR A 420 -1.30 -19.30 -26.28
C THR A 420 -2.51 -18.77 -27.05
N THR A 421 -2.69 -19.15 -28.30
CA THR A 421 -3.80 -18.69 -29.16
C THR A 421 -5.16 -19.20 -28.69
N ALA A 422 -5.25 -20.44 -28.22
CA ALA A 422 -6.47 -21.07 -27.72
C ALA A 422 -6.75 -20.74 -26.24
N SER A 423 -5.91 -19.94 -25.62
CA SER A 423 -6.01 -19.64 -24.18
C SER A 423 -6.98 -18.49 -23.86
N VAL A 424 -7.39 -17.67 -24.83
CA VAL A 424 -8.17 -16.44 -24.59
C VAL A 424 -9.62 -16.60 -24.98
N SER A 425 -10.51 -16.19 -24.08
CA SER A 425 -11.96 -16.04 -24.29
C SER A 425 -12.43 -14.79 -23.55
N ALA A 426 -13.74 -14.47 -23.58
CA ALA A 426 -14.27 -13.27 -22.96
C ALA A 426 -15.65 -13.51 -22.32
N ILE A 427 -15.93 -12.77 -21.24
CA ILE A 427 -17.28 -12.54 -20.70
C ILE A 427 -17.69 -11.14 -21.11
N THR A 428 -18.68 -11.02 -21.99
CA THR A 428 -19.19 -9.75 -22.51
C THR A 428 -20.38 -9.22 -21.69
N ASN A 429 -20.77 -7.97 -21.94
CA ASN A 429 -21.88 -7.28 -21.26
C ASN A 429 -21.64 -7.11 -19.75
N VAL A 430 -20.41 -6.76 -19.39
CA VAL A 430 -20.00 -6.42 -18.01
C VAL A 430 -19.92 -4.91 -17.78
N GLY A 431 -20.13 -4.11 -18.83
CA GLY A 431 -20.00 -2.65 -18.82
C GLY A 431 -18.55 -2.18 -18.80
N THR A 432 -18.37 -0.89 -18.97
CA THR A 432 -17.07 -0.23 -18.99
C THR A 432 -16.64 0.29 -17.60
N SER A 433 -15.50 0.99 -17.52
CA SER A 433 -14.96 1.63 -16.29
C SER A 433 -14.55 0.63 -15.19
N VAL A 434 -14.20 -0.59 -15.57
CA VAL A 434 -13.74 -1.61 -14.63
C VAL A 434 -12.30 -1.30 -14.19
N THR A 435 -12.08 -1.11 -12.89
CA THR A 435 -10.78 -0.77 -12.28
C THR A 435 -10.15 -1.90 -11.50
N GLY A 436 -10.91 -2.91 -11.13
CA GLY A 436 -10.43 -4.05 -10.35
C GLY A 436 -11.28 -5.30 -10.56
N VAL A 437 -10.70 -6.44 -10.27
CA VAL A 437 -11.35 -7.76 -10.34
C VAL A 437 -10.81 -8.66 -9.24
N ILE A 438 -11.71 -9.38 -8.54
CA ILE A 438 -11.37 -10.48 -7.65
C ILE A 438 -12.35 -11.65 -7.86
N THR A 439 -11.93 -12.84 -7.52
CA THR A 439 -12.73 -14.06 -7.59
C THR A 439 -13.09 -14.55 -6.19
N ASP A 440 -14.31 -15.04 -6.05
CA ASP A 440 -14.81 -15.66 -4.84
C ASP A 440 -15.26 -17.09 -5.18
N THR A 441 -14.50 -18.05 -4.70
CA THR A 441 -14.78 -19.47 -4.93
C THR A 441 -15.90 -20.01 -4.06
N ASP A 442 -16.17 -19.42 -2.91
CA ASP A 442 -17.22 -19.85 -1.98
C ASP A 442 -18.61 -19.50 -2.52
N LEU A 443 -18.78 -18.26 -2.95
CA LEU A 443 -20.01 -17.80 -3.58
C LEU A 443 -20.12 -18.17 -5.07
N ASP A 444 -19.04 -18.69 -5.66
CA ASP A 444 -18.93 -18.95 -7.08
C ASP A 444 -19.24 -17.71 -7.93
N ARG A 445 -18.58 -16.58 -7.61
CA ARG A 445 -18.79 -15.29 -8.24
C ARG A 445 -17.46 -14.56 -8.49
N ILE A 446 -17.54 -13.60 -9.39
CA ILE A 446 -16.49 -12.64 -9.69
C ILE A 446 -17.01 -11.25 -9.31
N PHE A 447 -16.22 -10.49 -8.59
CA PHE A 447 -16.50 -9.11 -8.24
C PHE A 447 -15.66 -8.19 -9.11
N LEU A 448 -16.33 -7.31 -9.87
CA LEU A 448 -15.71 -6.27 -10.69
C LEU A 448 -15.91 -4.93 -10.02
N LEU A 449 -14.83 -4.20 -9.82
CA LEU A 449 -14.87 -2.85 -9.28
C LEU A 449 -14.98 -1.85 -10.43
N LYS A 450 -15.94 -0.93 -10.36
CA LYS A 450 -16.18 0.11 -11.38
C LYS A 450 -16.08 1.49 -10.75
N ASP A 451 -15.41 2.41 -11.44
CA ASP A 451 -15.23 3.78 -10.93
C ASP A 451 -16.32 4.77 -11.37
N ALA A 452 -17.06 4.42 -12.41
CA ALA A 452 -18.17 5.22 -12.94
C ALA A 452 -19.35 4.34 -13.38
N PRO A 453 -20.43 4.20 -12.58
CA PRO A 453 -20.56 4.67 -11.20
C PRO A 453 -19.67 3.91 -10.22
N GLY A 454 -19.42 4.46 -9.02
CA GLY A 454 -18.70 3.75 -7.95
C GLY A 454 -19.49 2.56 -7.44
N GLU A 455 -19.18 1.37 -7.95
CA GLU A 455 -19.89 0.14 -7.59
C GLU A 455 -19.02 -1.11 -7.68
N ILE A 456 -19.38 -2.14 -6.94
CA ILE A 456 -18.94 -3.52 -7.17
C ILE A 456 -20.03 -4.20 -8.00
N MET A 457 -19.71 -4.62 -9.20
CA MET A 457 -20.58 -5.47 -10.00
C MET A 457 -20.29 -6.93 -9.70
N ILE A 458 -21.33 -7.73 -9.48
CA ILE A 458 -21.22 -9.16 -9.19
C ILE A 458 -21.60 -9.92 -10.46
N ILE A 459 -20.68 -10.75 -10.97
CA ILE A 459 -20.89 -11.51 -12.21
C ILE A 459 -20.71 -13.01 -11.99
N ARG A 460 -21.28 -13.78 -12.92
CA ARG A 460 -21.13 -15.24 -13.00
C ARG A 460 -19.75 -15.60 -13.51
N PRO A 461 -19.16 -16.71 -13.06
CA PRO A 461 -17.91 -17.19 -13.64
C PRO A 461 -18.12 -17.66 -15.09
N PHE A 462 -17.02 -17.70 -15.84
CA PHE A 462 -17.02 -18.06 -17.25
C PHE A 462 -17.70 -19.42 -17.54
N SER A 463 -17.45 -20.44 -16.74
CA SER A 463 -18.03 -21.78 -16.89
C SER A 463 -19.55 -21.79 -16.77
N GLU A 464 -20.12 -20.96 -15.90
CA GLU A 464 -21.57 -20.87 -15.70
C GLU A 464 -22.26 -20.17 -16.91
N VAL A 465 -21.63 -19.13 -17.45
CA VAL A 465 -22.12 -18.41 -18.62
C VAL A 465 -22.17 -19.32 -19.85
N PHE A 466 -21.13 -20.12 -20.07
CA PHE A 466 -21.04 -20.97 -21.28
C PHE A 466 -21.71 -22.34 -21.14
N SER A 467 -21.89 -22.90 -19.95
CA SER A 467 -22.61 -24.15 -19.75
C SER A 467 -24.12 -24.02 -20.07
N SER A 468 -24.65 -22.81 -20.04
CA SER A 468 -26.06 -22.52 -20.33
C SER A 468 -26.42 -22.43 -21.82
N PHE A 469 -25.46 -22.55 -22.75
CA PHE A 469 -25.72 -22.56 -24.20
C PHE A 469 -26.59 -23.72 -24.69
N LYS A 470 -26.93 -24.69 -23.85
CA LYS A 470 -27.91 -25.73 -24.16
C LYS A 470 -29.36 -25.28 -24.04
N THR A 471 -29.62 -24.13 -23.45
CA THR A 471 -30.94 -23.51 -23.35
C THR A 471 -30.97 -22.23 -24.20
N THR A 472 -32.04 -21.99 -24.90
CA THR A 472 -32.27 -20.93 -25.89
C THR A 472 -32.21 -19.48 -25.35
N MET A 473 -31.83 -19.27 -24.11
CA MET A 473 -31.63 -17.94 -23.49
C MET A 473 -30.23 -17.84 -22.89
N ALA A 474 -29.41 -16.94 -23.42
CA ALA A 474 -28.14 -16.54 -22.79
C ALA A 474 -28.45 -15.89 -21.44
N LEU A 475 -27.89 -16.43 -20.35
CA LEU A 475 -27.98 -15.81 -19.03
C LEU A 475 -27.13 -14.52 -19.01
N SER A 476 -27.69 -13.45 -18.43
CA SER A 476 -26.89 -12.26 -18.15
C SER A 476 -25.69 -12.62 -17.27
N PRO A 477 -24.48 -12.16 -17.59
CA PRO A 477 -23.36 -12.37 -16.71
C PRO A 477 -23.54 -11.64 -15.37
N VAL A 478 -24.25 -10.52 -15.35
CA VAL A 478 -24.44 -9.68 -14.15
C VAL A 478 -25.59 -10.24 -13.30
N VAL A 479 -25.32 -10.46 -12.01
CA VAL A 479 -26.28 -10.95 -11.02
C VAL A 479 -26.59 -9.95 -9.90
N GLY A 480 -25.91 -8.83 -9.86
CA GLY A 480 -26.16 -7.75 -8.88
C GLY A 480 -25.03 -6.75 -8.81
N SER A 481 -25.24 -5.70 -8.01
CA SER A 481 -24.23 -4.69 -7.71
C SER A 481 -24.33 -4.19 -6.27
N ILE A 482 -23.26 -3.53 -5.80
CA ILE A 482 -23.15 -2.89 -4.49
C ILE A 482 -22.57 -1.50 -4.73
N THR A 483 -23.28 -0.44 -4.35
CA THR A 483 -22.76 0.94 -4.44
C THR A 483 -21.65 1.16 -3.43
N VAL A 484 -20.56 1.80 -3.86
CA VAL A 484 -19.40 2.16 -3.04
C VAL A 484 -19.08 3.66 -3.15
N GLY A 485 -17.91 4.09 -2.66
CA GLY A 485 -17.49 5.48 -2.74
C GLY A 485 -17.03 5.92 -4.14
N ASN A 486 -16.49 7.13 -4.24
CA ASN A 486 -16.04 7.71 -5.51
C ASN A 486 -14.69 7.16 -5.95
N SER A 487 -14.56 6.94 -7.27
CA SER A 487 -13.33 6.45 -7.91
C SER A 487 -12.67 5.28 -7.16
N PRO A 488 -13.41 4.18 -6.90
CA PRO A 488 -12.84 3.02 -6.23
C PRO A 488 -11.70 2.43 -7.07
N ARG A 489 -10.60 2.03 -6.40
CA ARG A 489 -9.36 1.62 -7.09
C ARG A 489 -8.96 0.18 -6.82
N SER A 490 -9.17 -0.31 -5.62
CA SER A 490 -8.73 -1.63 -5.19
C SER A 490 -9.77 -2.28 -4.30
N LEU A 491 -9.83 -3.60 -4.32
CA LEU A 491 -10.72 -4.38 -3.46
C LEU A 491 -9.99 -5.63 -2.96
N LEU A 492 -10.40 -6.11 -1.79
CA LEU A 492 -9.80 -7.24 -1.10
C LEU A 492 -10.89 -8.05 -0.38
N LEU A 493 -10.82 -9.38 -0.47
CA LEU A 493 -11.61 -10.29 0.37
C LEU A 493 -10.83 -10.57 1.65
N ASP A 494 -11.52 -10.62 2.79
CA ASP A 494 -10.87 -11.06 4.01
C ASP A 494 -10.59 -12.59 3.95
N PRO A 495 -9.62 -13.08 4.72
CA PRO A 495 -9.24 -14.51 4.70
C PRO A 495 -10.39 -15.44 5.13
N GLU A 496 -11.32 -14.94 5.93
CA GLU A 496 -12.50 -15.68 6.38
C GLU A 496 -13.64 -15.66 5.35
N GLY A 497 -13.46 -14.89 4.27
CA GLY A 497 -14.41 -14.80 3.17
C GLY A 497 -15.75 -14.15 3.51
N ARG A 498 -15.83 -13.34 4.58
CA ARG A 498 -17.07 -12.68 5.02
C ARG A 498 -17.19 -11.24 4.57
N LYS A 499 -16.07 -10.55 4.44
CA LYS A 499 -16.00 -9.11 4.18
C LYS A 499 -15.33 -8.83 2.83
N ILE A 500 -15.77 -7.73 2.22
CA ILE A 500 -15.08 -7.10 1.11
C ILE A 500 -14.63 -5.72 1.58
N TYR A 501 -13.35 -5.42 1.39
CA TYR A 501 -12.81 -4.08 1.63
C TYR A 501 -12.60 -3.39 0.29
N VAL A 502 -13.08 -2.15 0.17
CA VAL A 502 -12.97 -1.35 -1.06
C VAL A 502 -12.27 -0.04 -0.76
N VAL A 503 -11.20 0.21 -1.47
CA VAL A 503 -10.44 1.46 -1.41
C VAL A 503 -11.07 2.47 -2.36
N ASN A 504 -11.66 3.54 -1.83
CA ASN A 504 -12.31 4.61 -2.58
C ASN A 504 -11.35 5.80 -2.69
N ARG A 505 -10.62 5.87 -3.81
CA ARG A 505 -9.56 6.85 -4.06
C ARG A 505 -10.08 8.30 -4.09
N GLY A 506 -11.29 8.51 -4.61
CA GLY A 506 -11.90 9.85 -4.71
C GLY A 506 -12.64 10.29 -3.44
N SER A 507 -12.81 9.39 -2.45
CA SER A 507 -13.49 9.68 -1.19
C SER A 507 -12.57 9.58 0.03
N ASP A 508 -11.28 9.31 -0.16
CA ASP A 508 -10.28 9.17 0.91
C ASP A 508 -10.71 8.21 2.03
N ASN A 509 -11.31 7.07 1.66
CA ASN A 509 -11.80 6.08 2.63
C ASN A 509 -11.76 4.64 2.14
N VAL A 510 -11.95 3.72 3.07
CA VAL A 510 -12.16 2.29 2.82
C VAL A 510 -13.56 1.92 3.27
N TYR A 511 -14.33 1.24 2.42
CA TYR A 511 -15.60 0.64 2.79
C TYR A 511 -15.37 -0.81 3.21
N GLU A 512 -15.91 -1.18 4.37
CA GLU A 512 -16.07 -2.55 4.82
C GLU A 512 -17.50 -3.00 4.52
N ILE A 513 -17.64 -4.07 3.73
CA ILE A 513 -18.92 -4.54 3.18
C ILE A 513 -19.10 -6.00 3.59
N ASP A 514 -20.26 -6.33 4.17
CA ASP A 514 -20.66 -7.71 4.36
C ASP A 514 -21.02 -8.34 3.00
N LYS A 515 -20.28 -9.37 2.63
CA LYS A 515 -20.38 -10.06 1.34
C LYS A 515 -21.75 -10.71 1.11
N THR A 516 -22.37 -11.20 2.17
CA THR A 516 -23.64 -11.96 2.11
C THR A 516 -24.82 -11.01 2.03
N THR A 517 -24.88 -10.02 2.94
CA THR A 517 -25.97 -9.03 2.98
C THR A 517 -25.81 -7.91 1.97
N LYS A 518 -24.61 -7.75 1.38
CA LYS A 518 -24.24 -6.70 0.44
C LYS A 518 -24.39 -5.29 1.02
N ARG A 519 -24.24 -5.13 2.33
CA ARG A 519 -24.36 -3.85 3.04
C ARG A 519 -23.01 -3.33 3.45
N VAL A 520 -22.84 -2.01 3.29
CA VAL A 520 -21.70 -1.30 3.87
C VAL A 520 -21.90 -1.28 5.39
N GLU A 521 -20.98 -1.85 6.14
CA GLU A 521 -21.01 -1.90 7.59
C GLU A 521 -20.22 -0.77 8.21
N ARG A 522 -19.07 -0.43 7.59
CA ARG A 522 -18.21 0.65 8.06
C ARG A 522 -17.67 1.47 6.89
N ILE A 523 -17.43 2.75 7.16
CA ILE A 523 -16.69 3.67 6.30
C ILE A 523 -15.51 4.17 7.11
N ILE A 524 -14.31 3.76 6.74
CA ILE A 524 -13.08 4.03 7.49
C ILE A 524 -12.30 5.10 6.73
N PRO A 525 -12.16 6.33 7.28
CA PRO A 525 -11.35 7.37 6.64
C PRO A 525 -9.87 6.99 6.67
N VAL A 526 -9.15 7.29 5.58
CA VAL A 526 -7.71 7.03 5.46
C VAL A 526 -7.00 8.28 4.93
N GLY A 527 -5.72 8.18 4.56
CA GLY A 527 -4.99 9.30 3.94
C GLY A 527 -5.51 9.67 2.56
N LYS A 528 -4.86 10.65 1.91
CA LYS A 528 -5.28 11.23 0.63
C LYS A 528 -5.00 10.30 -0.55
N ARG A 529 -6.02 10.16 -1.42
CA ARG A 529 -5.97 9.34 -2.63
C ARG A 529 -5.47 7.93 -2.37
N PRO A 530 -6.16 7.14 -1.54
CA PRO A 530 -5.77 5.76 -1.26
C PRO A 530 -5.76 4.91 -2.54
N TYR A 531 -4.83 3.94 -2.63
CA TYR A 531 -4.60 3.21 -3.87
C TYR A 531 -4.65 1.69 -3.69
N GLY A 532 -3.73 1.11 -2.95
CA GLY A 532 -3.59 -0.32 -2.72
C GLY A 532 -4.05 -0.74 -1.33
N ILE A 533 -4.41 -2.01 -1.19
CA ILE A 533 -4.82 -2.61 0.09
C ILE A 533 -4.26 -4.02 0.20
N ALA A 534 -3.76 -4.37 1.38
CA ALA A 534 -3.28 -5.72 1.69
C ALA A 534 -3.55 -6.10 3.14
N MET A 535 -3.64 -7.39 3.42
CA MET A 535 -3.71 -7.95 4.77
C MET A 535 -3.05 -9.33 4.81
N PHE A 536 -2.67 -9.78 6.01
CA PHE A 536 -2.15 -11.12 6.22
C PHE A 536 -3.27 -12.17 6.20
N THR A 537 -2.99 -13.35 5.64
CA THR A 537 -3.92 -14.47 5.45
C THR A 537 -3.38 -15.76 6.09
N PHE A 538 -2.92 -15.70 7.33
CA PHE A 538 -2.34 -16.88 8.00
C PHE A 538 -3.39 -17.92 8.41
#